data_8e2b3a922f90e2e6dc90c4a546552f64
#
_entry.id   8e2b3a922f90e2e6dc90c4a546552f64
#
_cell.length_a   1.000
_cell.length_b   1.000
_cell.length_c   1.000
_cell.angle_alpha   90.00
_cell.angle_beta   90.00
_cell.angle_gamma   90.00
#
_symmetry.space_group_name_H-M   'P 1'
#
loop_
_entity.id
_entity.type
_entity.pdbx_description
1 polymer ?
#
loop_
_entity_poly.entity_id
_entity_poly.type
_entity_poly.pdbx_seq_one_letter_code
_entity_poly.pdbx_strand_id
1 'polypeptide(L)'
;MMGLVCAIPLISALFSGCAAPPPFATGYVEGEYVLIAPIAAAQVLDPPVGRGDRVTAGQVVAQMETQDARIALAEAEAGLAKAQNELANLQEGRRPEEISVLEAALTSARAQADEAGKEVARQESLRARNVSSQSQLDQARTETEVARARVAEAEAQLSVARLPARAQEIEAARAAVAGARAARDAAAWQLDQRRLTAPRPGTIFDVIRRPGEMAGPSAPVLSYLPDGAVKLRLYVPEAGLSSIAPGTVLNVNCDGCAQATARVTYVSDAPEFTPPVIYSLQNRQKLVYLVERSEEHTSEL
;
A
#
# COMPACT_ATOMS: atom_id res chain seq x y z
N MET A 1 36.66 -49.96 -27.05
CA MET A 1 38.12 -50.10 -27.08
C MET A 1 38.83 -48.88 -27.73
N MET A 2 38.17 -47.84 -28.09
CA MET A 2 38.76 -46.62 -28.74
C MET A 2 39.34 -45.57 -27.78
N GLY A 3 39.02 -45.63 -26.47
CA GLY A 3 39.49 -44.64 -25.52
C GLY A 3 40.98 -44.74 -25.07
N LEU A 4 41.62 -45.86 -25.26
CA LEU A 4 43.01 -46.05 -24.79
C LEU A 4 44.06 -45.51 -25.74
N VAL A 5 43.71 -45.30 -27.03
CA VAL A 5 44.65 -44.88 -28.08
C VAL A 5 44.87 -43.35 -28.07
N CYS A 6 43.93 -42.62 -27.59
CA CYS A 6 44.02 -41.14 -27.53
C CYS A 6 44.78 -40.58 -26.30
N ALA A 7 45.17 -41.44 -25.35
CA ALA A 7 45.92 -41.06 -24.15
C ALA A 7 47.45 -40.94 -24.38
N ILE A 8 47.98 -41.29 -25.56
CA ILE A 8 49.39 -41.16 -25.88
C ILE A 8 49.66 -39.92 -26.70
N PRO A 9 50.39 -38.88 -26.16
CA PRO A 9 50.54 -37.58 -26.78
C PRO A 9 51.10 -37.54 -28.19
N LEU A 10 51.84 -38.55 -28.60
CA LEU A 10 52.41 -38.69 -29.97
C LEU A 10 51.37 -39.22 -30.98
N ILE A 11 50.37 -39.97 -30.56
CA ILE A 11 49.36 -40.56 -31.41
C ILE A 11 48.15 -39.61 -31.59
N SER A 12 47.88 -38.78 -30.61
CA SER A 12 46.81 -37.79 -30.69
C SER A 12 46.99 -36.68 -31.75
N ALA A 13 48.28 -36.44 -32.12
CA ALA A 13 48.61 -35.46 -33.18
C ALA A 13 48.43 -36.05 -34.63
N LEU A 14 48.35 -37.39 -34.79
CA LEU A 14 48.18 -38.06 -36.06
C LEU A 14 46.74 -38.49 -36.41
N PHE A 15 45.84 -38.49 -35.44
CA PHE A 15 44.43 -38.87 -35.63
C PHE A 15 43.48 -37.69 -35.38
N SER A 16 42.94 -37.14 -36.45
CA SER A 16 41.86 -36.10 -36.39
C SER A 16 40.58 -36.53 -35.63
N GLY A 17 40.49 -37.82 -35.25
CA GLY A 17 39.34 -38.37 -34.51
C GLY A 17 39.43 -38.27 -32.98
N CYS A 18 40.53 -37.69 -32.44
CA CYS A 18 40.70 -37.49 -30.99
C CYS A 18 40.25 -36.10 -30.47
N ALA A 19 39.83 -35.21 -31.37
CA ALA A 19 39.23 -33.96 -30.95
C ALA A 19 37.79 -34.23 -30.44
N ALA A 20 37.47 -33.71 -29.26
CA ALA A 20 36.10 -33.74 -28.78
C ALA A 20 35.17 -33.08 -29.82
N PRO A 21 33.97 -33.65 -30.10
CA PRO A 21 33.06 -33.03 -31.02
C PRO A 21 32.76 -31.58 -30.55
N PRO A 22 32.67 -30.62 -31.48
CA PRO A 22 32.38 -29.24 -31.12
C PRO A 22 31.03 -29.18 -30.36
N PRO A 23 30.89 -28.30 -29.38
CA PRO A 23 29.65 -28.18 -28.65
C PRO A 23 28.51 -27.81 -29.60
N PHE A 24 27.33 -28.38 -29.36
CA PHE A 24 26.12 -28.14 -30.15
C PHE A 24 25.70 -26.65 -30.12
N ALA A 25 25.80 -26.00 -28.96
CA ALA A 25 25.57 -24.61 -28.75
C ALA A 25 26.55 -24.08 -27.71
N THR A 26 26.80 -22.79 -27.76
CA THR A 26 27.61 -22.09 -26.75
C THR A 26 26.75 -20.99 -26.11
N GLY A 27 27.03 -20.65 -24.84
CA GLY A 27 26.26 -19.65 -24.14
C GLY A 27 26.93 -19.19 -22.85
N TYR A 28 26.20 -18.46 -22.07
CA TYR A 28 26.61 -17.95 -20.75
C TYR A 28 25.43 -17.86 -19.81
N VAL A 29 25.73 -17.82 -18.52
CA VAL A 29 24.75 -17.58 -17.46
C VAL A 29 24.60 -16.08 -17.29
N GLU A 30 23.36 -15.60 -17.29
CA GLU A 30 23.00 -14.20 -17.07
C GLU A 30 22.11 -14.06 -15.84
N GLY A 31 22.41 -13.09 -14.97
CA GLY A 31 21.58 -12.77 -13.82
C GLY A 31 20.35 -11.92 -14.22
N GLU A 32 19.20 -12.25 -13.68
CA GLU A 32 17.98 -11.43 -13.81
C GLU A 32 17.92 -10.40 -12.67
N TYR A 33 18.56 -9.28 -12.90
CA TYR A 33 18.65 -8.21 -11.90
C TYR A 33 17.35 -7.49 -11.72
N VAL A 34 16.96 -7.25 -10.47
CA VAL A 34 15.80 -6.45 -10.08
C VAL A 34 16.27 -5.07 -9.65
N LEU A 35 15.66 -4.04 -10.23
CA LEU A 35 15.91 -2.65 -9.86
C LEU A 35 14.97 -2.23 -8.73
N ILE A 36 15.53 -1.72 -7.63
CA ILE A 36 14.77 -1.20 -6.51
C ILE A 36 14.72 0.32 -6.62
N ALA A 37 13.50 0.83 -6.78
CA ALA A 37 13.21 2.24 -6.94
C ALA A 37 12.12 2.69 -5.94
N PRO A 38 12.16 3.93 -5.44
CA PRO A 38 11.09 4.47 -4.62
C PRO A 38 9.87 4.81 -5.48
N ILE A 39 8.68 4.74 -4.88
CA ILE A 39 7.41 5.07 -5.54
C ILE A 39 7.22 6.58 -5.80
N ALA A 40 7.93 7.42 -5.06
CA ALA A 40 7.93 8.88 -5.21
C ALA A 40 9.36 9.42 -5.16
N ALA A 41 9.59 10.53 -5.86
CA ALA A 41 10.90 11.16 -5.89
C ALA A 41 11.28 11.68 -4.49
N ALA A 42 12.50 11.33 -4.05
CA ALA A 42 13.09 11.82 -2.80
C ALA A 42 14.61 11.68 -2.83
N GLN A 43 15.28 12.36 -1.90
CA GLN A 43 16.72 12.23 -1.72
C GLN A 43 17.07 10.90 -1.06
N VAL A 44 18.11 10.24 -1.57
CA VAL A 44 18.66 9.02 -0.98
C VAL A 44 19.46 9.38 0.26
N LEU A 45 19.15 8.71 1.38
CA LEU A 45 20.00 8.71 2.56
C LEU A 45 21.10 7.66 2.42
N ASP A 46 21.95 7.51 3.44
CA ASP A 46 23.03 6.52 3.41
C ASP A 46 22.45 5.09 3.37
N PRO A 47 22.65 4.32 2.28
CA PRO A 47 22.13 2.96 2.20
C PRO A 47 22.91 2.05 3.16
N PRO A 48 22.21 1.20 3.94
CA PRO A 48 22.85 0.31 4.91
C PRO A 48 23.54 -0.90 4.26
N VAL A 49 23.57 -0.98 2.93
CA VAL A 49 24.11 -2.11 2.15
C VAL A 49 25.04 -1.62 1.05
N GLY A 50 26.06 -2.42 0.78
CA GLY A 50 27.04 -2.20 -0.29
C GLY A 50 26.96 -3.25 -1.39
N ARG A 51 27.69 -3.06 -2.47
CA ARG A 51 27.84 -4.02 -3.55
C ARG A 51 28.45 -5.31 -3.03
N GLY A 52 27.83 -6.45 -3.37
CA GLY A 52 28.23 -7.79 -2.94
C GLY A 52 27.59 -8.24 -1.63
N ASP A 53 26.87 -7.38 -0.91
CA ASP A 53 26.21 -7.77 0.34
C ASP A 53 25.03 -8.71 0.07
N ARG A 54 24.90 -9.72 0.92
CA ARG A 54 23.72 -10.59 0.97
C ARG A 54 22.61 -9.93 1.76
N VAL A 55 21.39 -10.04 1.24
CA VAL A 55 20.18 -9.47 1.86
C VAL A 55 19.10 -10.55 2.00
N THR A 56 18.31 -10.41 3.06
CA THR A 56 17.15 -11.27 3.33
C THR A 56 15.85 -10.59 2.90
N ALA A 57 14.78 -11.37 2.74
CA ALA A 57 13.46 -10.83 2.44
C ALA A 57 13.02 -9.82 3.53
N GLY A 58 12.51 -8.65 3.13
CA GLY A 58 12.07 -7.59 4.03
C GLY A 58 13.21 -6.75 4.64
N GLN A 59 14.48 -7.09 4.39
CA GLN A 59 15.60 -6.29 4.88
C GLN A 59 15.62 -4.92 4.18
N VAL A 60 15.83 -3.85 4.95
CA VAL A 60 15.96 -2.49 4.43
C VAL A 60 17.28 -2.38 3.66
N VAL A 61 17.19 -2.01 2.38
CA VAL A 61 18.34 -1.88 1.46
C VAL A 61 18.64 -0.44 1.10
N ALA A 62 17.67 0.45 1.24
CA ALA A 62 17.88 1.90 1.13
C ALA A 62 16.81 2.66 1.93
N GLN A 63 17.14 3.87 2.33
CA GLN A 63 16.23 4.77 3.01
C GLN A 63 16.21 6.11 2.29
N MET A 64 15.00 6.61 2.07
CA MET A 64 14.76 7.91 1.45
C MET A 64 14.53 8.97 2.50
N GLU A 65 14.72 10.23 2.14
CA GLU A 65 14.31 11.37 2.94
C GLU A 65 12.80 11.29 3.22
N THR A 66 12.38 11.63 4.46
CA THR A 66 11.03 11.37 4.98
C THR A 66 10.28 12.60 5.45
N GLN A 67 10.90 13.80 5.42
CA GLN A 67 10.31 14.97 6.07
C GLN A 67 8.97 15.39 5.45
N ASP A 68 8.91 15.38 4.12
CA ASP A 68 7.68 15.69 3.37
C ASP A 68 6.55 14.69 3.69
N ALA A 69 6.87 13.39 3.71
CA ALA A 69 5.91 12.33 4.02
C ALA A 69 5.44 12.38 5.49
N ARG A 70 6.33 12.74 6.42
CA ARG A 70 5.96 12.95 7.84
C ARG A 70 5.03 14.13 8.03
N ILE A 71 5.28 15.25 7.32
CA ILE A 71 4.40 16.41 7.34
C ILE A 71 3.02 16.04 6.79
N ALA A 72 2.96 15.35 5.66
CA ALA A 72 1.71 14.89 5.07
C ALA A 72 0.92 13.94 6.01
N LEU A 73 1.62 13.04 6.70
CA LEU A 73 0.98 12.18 7.71
C LEU A 73 0.42 12.99 8.88
N ALA A 74 1.20 13.93 9.43
CA ALA A 74 0.74 14.76 10.54
C ALA A 74 -0.47 15.63 10.17
N GLU A 75 -0.51 16.16 8.94
CA GLU A 75 -1.67 16.89 8.40
C GLU A 75 -2.91 15.99 8.31
N ALA A 76 -2.76 14.77 7.78
CA ALA A 76 -3.84 13.81 7.68
C ALA A 76 -4.35 13.33 9.05
N GLU A 77 -3.47 13.16 10.04
CA GLU A 77 -3.83 12.85 11.43
C GLU A 77 -4.64 13.99 12.08
N ALA A 78 -4.23 15.23 11.87
CA ALA A 78 -4.97 16.40 12.35
C ALA A 78 -6.36 16.48 11.69
N GLY A 79 -6.46 16.18 10.40
CA GLY A 79 -7.71 16.07 9.66
C GLY A 79 -8.65 15.01 10.22
N LEU A 80 -8.12 13.83 10.55
CA LEU A 80 -8.88 12.74 11.18
C LEU A 80 -9.38 13.16 12.58
N ALA A 81 -8.51 13.75 13.39
CA ALA A 81 -8.89 14.22 14.72
C ALA A 81 -10.01 15.28 14.66
N LYS A 82 -9.94 16.21 13.70
CA LYS A 82 -10.99 17.19 13.45
C LYS A 82 -12.32 16.52 13.12
N ALA A 83 -12.35 15.58 12.18
CA ALA A 83 -13.57 14.89 11.77
C ALA A 83 -14.17 14.05 12.93
N GLN A 84 -13.33 13.43 13.75
CA GLN A 84 -13.77 12.67 14.93
C GLN A 84 -14.42 13.57 15.99
N ASN A 85 -13.81 14.73 16.26
CA ASN A 85 -14.37 15.71 17.22
C ASN A 85 -15.70 16.27 16.72
N GLU A 86 -15.85 16.50 15.42
CA GLU A 86 -17.11 16.97 14.83
C GLU A 86 -18.21 15.91 14.96
N LEU A 87 -17.91 14.65 14.68
CA LEU A 87 -18.84 13.54 14.90
C LEU A 87 -19.24 13.43 16.38
N ALA A 88 -18.28 13.48 17.30
CA ALA A 88 -18.55 13.42 18.72
C ALA A 88 -19.48 14.57 19.17
N ASN A 89 -19.23 15.79 18.69
CA ASN A 89 -20.04 16.95 19.00
C ASN A 89 -21.50 16.82 18.50
N LEU A 90 -21.70 16.25 17.28
CA LEU A 90 -23.02 15.97 16.74
C LEU A 90 -23.76 14.86 17.51
N GLN A 91 -23.05 13.88 18.05
CA GLN A 91 -23.61 12.78 18.84
C GLN A 91 -23.98 13.21 20.26
N GLU A 92 -23.20 14.08 20.88
CA GLU A 92 -23.47 14.60 22.24
C GLU A 92 -24.65 15.55 22.26
N GLY A 93 -24.83 16.38 21.21
CA GLY A 93 -25.86 17.37 21.12
C GLY A 93 -25.54 18.59 21.96
N ARG A 94 -26.58 19.18 22.64
CA ARG A 94 -26.41 20.39 23.47
C ARG A 94 -25.72 20.08 24.78
N ARG A 95 -24.94 21.07 25.27
CA ARG A 95 -24.22 20.94 26.52
C ARG A 95 -25.18 20.87 27.73
N PRO A 96 -24.79 20.14 28.80
CA PRO A 96 -25.61 20.04 30.01
C PRO A 96 -26.03 21.38 30.59
N GLU A 97 -25.15 22.40 30.50
CA GLU A 97 -25.45 23.76 30.99
C GLU A 97 -26.56 24.45 30.19
N GLU A 98 -26.57 24.23 28.85
CA GLU A 98 -27.64 24.79 27.99
C GLU A 98 -28.98 24.09 28.27
N ILE A 99 -28.96 22.79 28.56
CA ILE A 99 -30.13 22.02 28.98
C ILE A 99 -30.65 22.55 30.33
N SER A 100 -29.77 22.81 31.30
CA SER A 100 -30.17 23.31 32.64
C SER A 100 -30.85 24.64 32.59
N VAL A 101 -30.49 25.53 31.64
CA VAL A 101 -31.19 26.80 31.43
C VAL A 101 -32.62 26.57 30.97
N LEU A 102 -32.87 25.62 30.06
CA LEU A 102 -34.20 25.30 29.59
C LEU A 102 -35.05 24.60 30.67
N GLU A 103 -34.44 23.78 31.51
CA GLU A 103 -35.09 23.15 32.67
C GLU A 103 -35.53 24.20 33.72
N ALA A 104 -34.70 25.23 33.96
CA ALA A 104 -35.06 26.34 34.82
C ALA A 104 -36.22 27.19 34.24
N ALA A 105 -36.21 27.42 32.91
CA ALA A 105 -37.28 28.09 32.21
C ALA A 105 -38.61 27.32 32.30
N LEU A 106 -38.58 25.99 32.11
CA LEU A 106 -39.75 25.11 32.30
C LEU A 106 -40.28 25.17 33.73
N THR A 107 -39.37 25.15 34.71
CA THR A 107 -39.75 25.24 36.14
C THR A 107 -40.44 26.55 36.44
N SER A 108 -39.96 27.67 35.91
CA SER A 108 -40.59 28.99 36.03
C SER A 108 -41.99 29.05 35.37
N ALA A 109 -42.10 28.49 34.13
CA ALA A 109 -43.40 28.44 33.44
C ALA A 109 -44.43 27.59 34.21
N ARG A 110 -44.03 26.49 34.80
CA ARG A 110 -44.91 25.64 35.63
C ARG A 110 -45.37 26.34 36.89
N ALA A 111 -44.46 27.09 37.55
CA ALA A 111 -44.85 27.90 38.73
C ALA A 111 -45.87 28.99 38.38
N GLN A 112 -45.73 29.65 37.20
CA GLN A 112 -46.70 30.62 36.71
C GLN A 112 -48.08 30.01 36.40
N ALA A 113 -48.06 28.80 35.77
CA ALA A 113 -49.30 28.08 35.47
C ALA A 113 -50.03 27.59 36.74
N ASP A 114 -49.27 27.15 37.75
CA ASP A 114 -49.82 26.78 39.05
C ASP A 114 -50.46 27.97 39.76
N GLU A 115 -49.82 29.14 39.78
CA GLU A 115 -50.40 30.36 40.36
C GLU A 115 -51.66 30.85 39.65
N ALA A 116 -51.61 30.83 38.28
CA ALA A 116 -52.80 31.16 37.49
C ALA A 116 -53.98 30.20 37.78
N GLY A 117 -53.66 28.90 37.94
CA GLY A 117 -54.65 27.87 38.31
C GLY A 117 -55.27 28.12 39.69
N LYS A 118 -54.47 28.57 40.68
CA LYS A 118 -54.97 28.95 42.02
C LYS A 118 -55.85 30.19 41.95
N GLU A 119 -55.54 31.15 41.04
CA GLU A 119 -56.37 32.32 40.84
C GLU A 119 -57.71 31.93 40.24
N VAL A 120 -57.83 31.06 39.25
CA VAL A 120 -59.12 30.58 38.75
C VAL A 120 -59.95 29.97 39.87
N ALA A 121 -59.36 29.07 40.67
CA ALA A 121 -60.02 28.41 41.79
C ALA A 121 -60.54 29.45 42.80
N ARG A 122 -59.77 30.52 43.06
CA ARG A 122 -60.16 31.63 43.93
C ARG A 122 -61.34 32.39 43.33
N GLN A 123 -61.28 32.76 42.04
CA GLN A 123 -62.36 33.47 41.36
C GLN A 123 -63.63 32.64 41.25
N GLU A 124 -63.56 31.35 41.05
CA GLU A 124 -64.72 30.44 41.07
C GLU A 124 -65.40 30.39 42.45
N SER A 125 -64.62 30.36 43.53
CA SER A 125 -65.09 30.40 44.89
C SER A 125 -65.80 31.74 45.21
N LEU A 126 -65.17 32.86 44.79
CA LEU A 126 -65.74 34.21 44.98
C LEU A 126 -67.03 34.40 44.14
N ARG A 127 -67.07 33.87 42.95
CA ARG A 127 -68.22 33.87 42.05
C ARG A 127 -69.42 33.13 42.67
N ALA A 128 -69.16 31.94 43.25
CA ALA A 128 -70.17 31.14 43.92
C ALA A 128 -70.80 31.94 45.11
N ARG A 129 -70.07 32.90 45.67
CA ARG A 129 -70.58 33.81 46.76
C ARG A 129 -71.10 35.14 46.23
N ASN A 130 -71.24 35.35 44.92
CA ASN A 130 -71.64 36.52 44.21
C ASN A 130 -70.77 37.80 44.51
N VAL A 131 -69.47 37.56 44.79
CA VAL A 131 -68.52 38.64 45.11
C VAL A 131 -67.65 39.01 43.87
N SER A 132 -67.45 38.12 42.91
CA SER A 132 -66.68 38.33 41.66
C SER A 132 -67.59 38.41 40.45
N SER A 133 -67.18 39.18 39.41
CA SER A 133 -67.89 39.29 38.12
C SER A 133 -67.53 38.10 37.17
N GLN A 134 -68.43 37.82 36.20
CA GLN A 134 -68.17 36.84 35.17
C GLN A 134 -66.90 37.20 34.37
N SER A 135 -66.70 38.46 34.05
CA SER A 135 -65.54 38.96 33.33
C SER A 135 -64.22 38.68 34.06
N GLN A 136 -64.18 38.78 35.40
CA GLN A 136 -62.99 38.45 36.19
C GLN A 136 -62.65 36.93 36.15
N LEU A 137 -63.65 36.06 36.18
CA LEU A 137 -63.48 34.64 36.07
C LEU A 137 -63.01 34.27 34.67
N ASP A 138 -63.59 34.87 33.62
CA ASP A 138 -63.18 34.61 32.24
C ASP A 138 -61.76 35.09 31.96
N GLN A 139 -61.36 36.21 32.53
CA GLN A 139 -59.98 36.71 32.46
C GLN A 139 -59.01 35.74 33.16
N ALA A 140 -59.27 35.26 34.37
CA ALA A 140 -58.44 34.35 35.09
C ALA A 140 -58.29 32.97 34.32
N ARG A 141 -59.38 32.54 33.69
CA ARG A 141 -59.33 31.33 32.81
C ARG A 141 -58.41 31.55 31.60
N THR A 142 -58.57 32.71 30.93
CA THR A 142 -57.70 33.03 29.79
C THR A 142 -56.23 33.11 30.20
N GLU A 143 -55.89 33.72 31.33
CA GLU A 143 -54.55 33.78 31.90
C GLU A 143 -54.01 32.42 32.21
N THR A 144 -54.81 31.47 32.71
CA THR A 144 -54.43 30.10 32.95
C THR A 144 -54.15 29.36 31.64
N GLU A 145 -54.96 29.54 30.59
CA GLU A 145 -54.71 28.95 29.28
C GLU A 145 -53.39 29.44 28.65
N VAL A 146 -53.12 30.76 28.75
CA VAL A 146 -51.87 31.35 28.30
C VAL A 146 -50.67 30.78 29.07
N ALA A 147 -50.79 30.64 30.39
CA ALA A 147 -49.72 30.07 31.22
C ALA A 147 -49.47 28.59 30.90
N ARG A 148 -50.52 27.78 30.65
CA ARG A 148 -50.40 26.40 30.21
C ARG A 148 -49.75 26.28 28.84
N ALA A 149 -50.08 27.19 27.90
CA ALA A 149 -49.45 27.24 26.59
C ALA A 149 -47.93 27.49 26.71
N ARG A 150 -47.51 28.37 27.63
CA ARG A 150 -46.08 28.61 27.91
C ARG A 150 -45.38 27.41 28.49
N VAL A 151 -46.03 26.60 29.34
CA VAL A 151 -45.47 25.33 29.82
C VAL A 151 -45.26 24.39 28.65
N ALA A 152 -46.25 24.19 27.77
CA ALA A 152 -46.15 23.35 26.61
C ALA A 152 -45.04 23.80 25.64
N GLU A 153 -44.85 25.10 25.45
CA GLU A 153 -43.76 25.66 24.67
C GLU A 153 -42.39 25.35 25.28
N ALA A 154 -42.22 25.56 26.61
CA ALA A 154 -40.97 25.26 27.29
C ALA A 154 -40.65 23.75 27.29
N GLU A 155 -41.65 22.86 27.42
CA GLU A 155 -41.52 21.41 27.30
C GLU A 155 -41.09 21.01 25.91
N ALA A 156 -41.65 21.58 24.85
CA ALA A 156 -41.28 21.33 23.48
C ALA A 156 -39.83 21.79 23.19
N GLN A 157 -39.46 22.98 23.67
CA GLN A 157 -38.09 23.51 23.54
C GLN A 157 -37.06 22.59 24.21
N LEU A 158 -37.34 22.14 25.45
CA LEU A 158 -36.48 21.20 26.17
C LEU A 158 -36.41 19.86 25.47
N SER A 159 -37.52 19.35 24.97
CA SER A 159 -37.55 18.09 24.21
C SER A 159 -36.68 18.17 22.96
N VAL A 160 -36.81 19.24 22.17
CA VAL A 160 -35.94 19.46 20.98
C VAL A 160 -34.46 19.60 21.37
N ALA A 161 -34.19 20.31 22.47
CA ALA A 161 -32.82 20.53 22.92
C ALA A 161 -32.10 19.27 23.39
N ARG A 162 -32.84 18.26 23.83
CA ARG A 162 -32.31 16.96 24.24
C ARG A 162 -32.09 15.99 23.07
N LEU A 163 -32.55 16.33 21.87
CA LEU A 163 -32.30 15.51 20.70
C LEU A 163 -30.84 15.64 20.23
N PRO A 164 -30.18 14.55 19.86
CA PRO A 164 -28.91 14.62 19.15
C PRO A 164 -29.12 15.25 17.76
N ALA A 165 -28.05 15.51 17.04
CA ALA A 165 -28.14 15.94 15.65
C ALA A 165 -28.95 14.94 14.81
N ARG A 166 -29.44 15.39 13.66
CA ARG A 166 -30.26 14.54 12.78
C ARG A 166 -29.45 13.31 12.32
N ALA A 167 -30.11 12.17 12.19
CA ALA A 167 -29.45 10.93 11.80
C ALA A 167 -28.61 11.06 10.53
N GLN A 168 -29.10 11.81 9.53
CA GLN A 168 -28.36 12.06 8.29
C GLN A 168 -27.10 12.92 8.49
N GLU A 169 -27.11 13.86 9.43
CA GLU A 169 -25.93 14.68 9.78
C GLU A 169 -24.87 13.81 10.47
N ILE A 170 -25.30 12.94 11.37
CA ILE A 170 -24.40 11.97 12.04
C ILE A 170 -23.81 10.99 11.01
N GLU A 171 -24.61 10.47 10.07
CA GLU A 171 -24.11 9.58 9.02
C GLU A 171 -23.14 10.31 8.07
N ALA A 172 -23.40 11.55 7.71
CA ALA A 172 -22.48 12.36 6.93
C ALA A 172 -21.14 12.60 7.67
N ALA A 173 -21.18 12.88 8.98
CA ALA A 173 -19.99 13.01 9.80
C ALA A 173 -19.23 11.69 9.96
N ARG A 174 -19.92 10.54 10.06
CA ARG A 174 -19.29 9.21 10.03
C ARG A 174 -18.56 8.95 8.72
N ALA A 175 -19.17 9.29 7.59
CA ALA A 175 -18.53 9.19 6.29
C ALA A 175 -17.30 10.12 6.19
N ALA A 176 -17.36 11.32 6.74
CA ALA A 176 -16.21 12.22 6.80
C ALA A 176 -15.05 11.64 7.64
N VAL A 177 -15.34 11.01 8.79
CA VAL A 177 -14.34 10.28 9.59
C VAL A 177 -13.72 9.13 8.80
N ALA A 178 -14.54 8.35 8.06
CA ALA A 178 -14.04 7.26 7.24
C ALA A 178 -13.12 7.78 6.12
N GLY A 179 -13.48 8.87 5.44
CA GLY A 179 -12.66 9.53 4.44
C GLY A 179 -11.34 10.07 5.00
N ALA A 180 -11.38 10.74 6.15
CA ALA A 180 -10.18 11.25 6.81
C ALA A 180 -9.25 10.12 7.30
N ARG A 181 -9.81 8.99 7.75
CA ARG A 181 -9.04 7.79 8.11
C ARG A 181 -8.31 7.23 6.89
N ALA A 182 -9.01 7.08 5.75
CA ALA A 182 -8.39 6.61 4.51
C ALA A 182 -7.25 7.54 4.04
N ALA A 183 -7.42 8.86 4.17
CA ALA A 183 -6.37 9.83 3.87
C ALA A 183 -5.14 9.65 4.78
N ARG A 184 -5.34 9.46 6.09
CA ARG A 184 -4.25 9.19 7.04
C ARG A 184 -3.55 7.88 6.72
N ASP A 185 -4.29 6.82 6.40
CA ASP A 185 -3.71 5.51 6.08
C ASP A 185 -2.89 5.58 4.78
N ALA A 186 -3.35 6.35 3.78
CA ALA A 186 -2.60 6.59 2.55
C ALA A 186 -1.29 7.35 2.82
N ALA A 187 -1.31 8.38 3.66
CA ALA A 187 -0.11 9.13 4.04
C ALA A 187 0.87 8.27 4.85
N ALA A 188 0.38 7.43 5.76
CA ALA A 188 1.20 6.48 6.52
C ALA A 188 1.87 5.46 5.60
N TRP A 189 1.14 4.92 4.62
CA TRP A 189 1.69 4.02 3.62
C TRP A 189 2.78 4.71 2.78
N GLN A 190 2.57 5.95 2.33
CA GLN A 190 3.59 6.71 1.60
C GLN A 190 4.86 6.93 2.41
N LEU A 191 4.73 7.17 3.72
CA LEU A 191 5.88 7.29 4.62
C LEU A 191 6.62 5.95 4.75
N ASP A 192 5.91 4.84 4.89
CA ASP A 192 6.52 3.50 4.96
C ASP A 192 7.28 3.16 3.66
N GLN A 193 6.74 3.53 2.50
CA GLN A 193 7.40 3.33 1.20
C GLN A 193 8.70 4.15 1.00
N ARG A 194 9.05 5.04 1.94
CA ARG A 194 10.38 5.68 1.98
C ARG A 194 11.48 4.73 2.43
N ARG A 195 11.14 3.57 2.94
CA ARG A 195 12.06 2.49 3.29
C ARG A 195 12.01 1.43 2.22
N LEU A 196 13.05 1.34 1.41
CA LEU A 196 13.14 0.35 0.34
C LEU A 196 13.64 -0.97 0.92
N THR A 197 12.91 -2.05 0.66
CA THR A 197 13.23 -3.38 1.18
C THR A 197 13.46 -4.38 0.05
N ALA A 198 14.28 -5.39 0.30
CA ALA A 198 14.47 -6.50 -0.63
C ALA A 198 13.22 -7.42 -0.59
N PRO A 199 12.53 -7.68 -1.71
CA PRO A 199 11.33 -8.51 -1.72
C PRO A 199 11.61 -10.01 -1.52
N ARG A 200 12.83 -10.46 -1.85
CA ARG A 200 13.30 -11.83 -1.68
C ARG A 200 14.77 -11.85 -1.26
N PRO A 201 15.31 -12.96 -0.72
CA PRO A 201 16.74 -13.09 -0.48
C PRO A 201 17.54 -12.94 -1.76
N GLY A 202 18.77 -12.42 -1.66
CA GLY A 202 19.63 -12.22 -2.83
C GLY A 202 20.91 -11.45 -2.48
N THR A 203 21.61 -11.01 -3.52
CA THR A 203 22.88 -10.28 -3.40
C THR A 203 22.78 -8.91 -4.09
N ILE A 204 23.25 -7.86 -3.45
CA ILE A 204 23.31 -6.52 -4.05
C ILE A 204 24.34 -6.54 -5.20
N PHE A 205 23.86 -6.25 -6.40
CA PHE A 205 24.72 -6.20 -7.58
C PHE A 205 25.42 -4.85 -7.72
N ASP A 206 24.64 -3.76 -7.60
CA ASP A 206 25.19 -2.40 -7.71
C ASP A 206 24.35 -1.38 -6.95
N VAL A 207 25.02 -0.37 -6.37
CA VAL A 207 24.39 0.80 -5.77
C VAL A 207 24.48 1.95 -6.77
N ILE A 208 23.35 2.22 -7.45
CA ILE A 208 23.27 3.14 -8.59
C ILE A 208 23.25 4.61 -8.12
N ARG A 209 22.58 4.88 -6.99
CA ARG A 209 22.44 6.23 -6.44
C ARG A 209 23.21 6.38 -5.14
N ARG A 210 23.92 7.50 -5.04
CA ARG A 210 24.71 7.85 -3.85
C ARG A 210 23.87 8.63 -2.84
N PRO A 211 24.29 8.66 -1.56
CA PRO A 211 23.70 9.56 -0.58
C PRO A 211 23.67 11.00 -1.08
N GLY A 212 22.51 11.66 -0.90
CA GLY A 212 22.29 13.03 -1.37
C GLY A 212 21.74 13.15 -2.78
N GLU A 213 21.80 12.11 -3.61
CA GLU A 213 21.20 12.12 -4.95
C GLU A 213 19.68 11.91 -4.90
N MET A 214 18.99 12.40 -5.93
CA MET A 214 17.56 12.18 -6.10
C MET A 214 17.30 10.82 -6.77
N ALA A 215 16.34 10.06 -6.22
CA ALA A 215 15.80 8.84 -6.81
C ALA A 215 14.29 8.93 -6.96
N GLY A 216 13.71 8.10 -7.82
CA GLY A 216 12.27 8.10 -8.11
C GLY A 216 11.86 6.86 -8.90
N PRO A 217 10.59 6.73 -9.33
CA PRO A 217 10.09 5.54 -10.00
C PRO A 217 10.88 5.13 -11.26
N SER A 218 11.42 6.08 -12.01
CA SER A 218 12.27 5.85 -13.19
C SER A 218 13.77 5.98 -12.90
N ALA A 219 14.15 6.24 -11.66
CA ALA A 219 15.53 6.44 -11.22
C ALA A 219 15.84 5.54 -10.03
N PRO A 220 16.14 4.24 -10.25
CA PRO A 220 16.34 3.26 -9.19
C PRO A 220 17.55 3.61 -8.31
N VAL A 221 17.49 3.18 -7.04
CA VAL A 221 18.57 3.38 -6.06
C VAL A 221 19.65 2.33 -6.21
N LEU A 222 19.26 1.08 -6.38
CA LEU A 222 20.18 -0.06 -6.49
C LEU A 222 19.59 -1.16 -7.36
N SER A 223 20.46 -2.08 -7.78
CA SER A 223 20.08 -3.33 -8.40
C SER A 223 20.56 -4.51 -7.54
N TYR A 224 19.77 -5.57 -7.46
CA TYR A 224 20.15 -6.78 -6.77
C TYR A 224 19.76 -8.01 -7.59
N LEU A 225 20.45 -9.11 -7.35
CA LEU A 225 20.18 -10.40 -7.94
C LEU A 225 19.48 -11.27 -6.89
N PRO A 226 18.17 -11.57 -7.05
CA PRO A 226 17.49 -12.53 -6.21
C PRO A 226 18.13 -13.93 -6.32
N ASP A 227 18.09 -14.70 -5.24
CA ASP A 227 18.58 -16.08 -5.26
C ASP A 227 17.78 -16.91 -6.27
N GLY A 228 18.50 -17.64 -7.12
CA GLY A 228 17.92 -18.44 -8.21
C GLY A 228 17.46 -17.62 -9.43
N ALA A 229 17.60 -16.31 -9.45
CA ALA A 229 17.22 -15.46 -10.58
C ALA A 229 18.35 -15.40 -11.64
N VAL A 230 18.76 -16.54 -12.12
CA VAL A 230 19.74 -16.68 -13.18
C VAL A 230 19.14 -17.46 -14.35
N LYS A 231 19.51 -17.09 -15.55
CA LYS A 231 19.13 -17.79 -16.76
C LYS A 231 20.35 -18.15 -17.61
N LEU A 232 20.27 -19.27 -18.26
CA LEU A 232 21.27 -19.71 -19.23
C LEU A 232 20.83 -19.22 -20.61
N ARG A 233 21.64 -18.39 -21.25
CA ARG A 233 21.49 -18.01 -22.65
C ARG A 233 22.38 -18.83 -23.53
N LEU A 234 21.76 -19.57 -24.43
CA LEU A 234 22.45 -20.41 -25.40
C LEU A 234 22.20 -19.84 -26.80
N TYR A 235 23.26 -19.90 -27.61
CA TYR A 235 23.21 -19.48 -29.00
C TYR A 235 23.37 -20.69 -29.89
N VAL A 236 22.27 -21.07 -30.53
CA VAL A 236 22.17 -22.26 -31.37
C VAL A 236 22.30 -21.88 -32.83
N PRO A 237 23.21 -22.52 -33.60
CA PRO A 237 23.29 -22.32 -35.04
C PRO A 237 21.98 -22.75 -35.75
N GLU A 238 21.65 -22.11 -36.87
CA GLU A 238 20.42 -22.39 -37.65
C GLU A 238 20.25 -23.90 -37.95
N ALA A 239 21.32 -24.57 -38.28
CA ALA A 239 21.32 -26.05 -38.58
C ALA A 239 20.82 -26.90 -37.39
N GLY A 240 20.96 -26.41 -36.16
CA GLY A 240 20.53 -27.11 -34.95
C GLY A 240 19.14 -26.73 -34.46
N LEU A 241 18.55 -25.68 -34.98
CA LEU A 241 17.28 -25.10 -34.46
C LEU A 241 16.10 -26.07 -34.57
N SER A 242 16.02 -26.86 -35.65
CA SER A 242 14.94 -27.84 -35.88
C SER A 242 14.87 -28.95 -34.81
N SER A 243 15.94 -29.15 -34.05
CA SER A 243 16.00 -30.15 -32.99
C SER A 243 15.68 -29.63 -31.60
N ILE A 244 15.41 -28.34 -31.47
CA ILE A 244 15.13 -27.66 -30.20
C ILE A 244 13.72 -27.09 -30.19
N ALA A 245 12.98 -27.44 -29.13
CA ALA A 245 11.67 -26.85 -28.84
C ALA A 245 11.56 -26.56 -27.33
N PRO A 246 10.66 -25.67 -26.92
CA PRO A 246 10.34 -25.50 -25.50
C PRO A 246 10.06 -26.87 -24.84
N GLY A 247 10.70 -27.13 -23.70
CA GLY A 247 10.66 -28.41 -23.00
C GLY A 247 11.82 -29.37 -23.30
N THR A 248 12.63 -29.14 -24.36
CA THR A 248 13.83 -29.93 -24.66
C THR A 248 14.85 -29.86 -23.52
N VAL A 249 15.42 -30.99 -23.12
CA VAL A 249 16.46 -31.05 -22.08
C VAL A 249 17.82 -31.07 -22.74
N LEU A 250 18.69 -30.16 -22.36
CA LEU A 250 20.08 -30.06 -22.86
C LEU A 250 21.06 -30.41 -21.73
N ASN A 251 22.14 -31.10 -22.06
CA ASN A 251 23.24 -31.28 -21.12
C ASN A 251 24.17 -30.05 -21.20
N VAL A 252 24.44 -29.44 -20.08
CA VAL A 252 25.32 -28.27 -19.95
C VAL A 252 26.64 -28.70 -19.38
N ASN A 253 27.72 -28.42 -20.14
CA ASN A 253 29.08 -28.58 -19.69
C ASN A 253 29.70 -27.20 -19.52
N CYS A 254 30.27 -26.91 -18.37
CA CYS A 254 30.99 -25.69 -18.11
C CYS A 254 32.36 -25.98 -17.46
N ASP A 255 33.30 -25.04 -17.64
CA ASP A 255 34.62 -25.15 -17.01
C ASP A 255 34.50 -24.91 -15.50
N GLY A 256 34.74 -25.94 -14.69
CA GLY A 256 34.73 -25.86 -13.23
C GLY A 256 33.37 -26.06 -12.55
N CYS A 257 32.31 -26.42 -13.27
CA CYS A 257 31.03 -26.82 -12.67
C CYS A 257 30.76 -28.33 -12.80
N ALA A 258 29.86 -28.85 -11.95
CA ALA A 258 29.30 -30.18 -12.12
C ALA A 258 28.44 -30.25 -13.40
N GLN A 259 28.31 -31.44 -14.01
CA GLN A 259 27.42 -31.63 -15.14
C GLN A 259 25.99 -31.28 -14.73
N ALA A 260 25.37 -30.33 -15.45
CA ALA A 260 24.01 -29.88 -15.21
C ALA A 260 23.13 -30.15 -16.44
N THR A 261 21.84 -30.27 -16.23
CA THR A 261 20.85 -30.35 -17.30
C THR A 261 20.04 -29.08 -17.37
N ALA A 262 19.74 -28.65 -18.59
CA ALA A 262 18.99 -27.41 -18.87
C ALA A 262 17.72 -27.74 -19.64
N ARG A 263 16.55 -27.27 -19.16
CA ARG A 263 15.28 -27.38 -19.88
C ARG A 263 14.99 -26.07 -20.63
N VAL A 264 14.87 -26.14 -21.94
CA VAL A 264 14.54 -24.97 -22.78
C VAL A 264 13.17 -24.42 -22.41
N THR A 265 13.10 -23.14 -22.12
CA THR A 265 11.86 -22.41 -21.84
C THR A 265 11.42 -21.50 -22.98
N TYR A 266 12.38 -20.98 -23.72
CA TYR A 266 12.14 -20.06 -24.84
C TYR A 266 13.12 -20.32 -25.98
N VAL A 267 12.62 -20.20 -27.21
CA VAL A 267 13.40 -20.22 -28.45
C VAL A 267 13.02 -18.99 -29.23
N SER A 268 13.99 -18.15 -29.60
CA SER A 268 13.74 -16.95 -30.41
C SER A 268 13.32 -17.35 -31.83
N ASP A 269 12.36 -16.64 -32.38
CA ASP A 269 11.92 -16.75 -33.79
C ASP A 269 12.73 -15.84 -34.71
N ALA A 270 13.52 -14.91 -34.15
CA ALA A 270 14.38 -14.01 -34.89
C ALA A 270 15.87 -14.40 -34.75
N PRO A 271 16.64 -14.44 -35.84
CA PRO A 271 18.07 -14.68 -35.79
C PRO A 271 18.81 -13.45 -35.24
N GLU A 272 19.86 -13.72 -34.46
CA GLU A 272 20.79 -12.72 -33.95
C GLU A 272 22.20 -12.99 -34.42
N PHE A 273 23.05 -11.96 -34.41
CA PHE A 273 24.49 -12.16 -34.61
C PHE A 273 25.13 -12.67 -33.31
N THR A 274 26.09 -13.57 -33.42
CA THR A 274 26.78 -14.08 -32.24
C THR A 274 27.37 -12.93 -31.41
N PRO A 275 27.00 -12.82 -30.10
CA PRO A 275 27.50 -11.77 -29.25
C PRO A 275 29.02 -11.77 -29.10
N PRO A 276 29.65 -10.60 -28.87
CA PRO A 276 31.10 -10.50 -28.72
C PRO A 276 31.73 -11.37 -27.64
N VAL A 277 30.93 -11.74 -26.64
CA VAL A 277 31.35 -12.55 -25.48
C VAL A 277 31.69 -14.02 -25.87
N ILE A 278 31.22 -14.50 -27.03
CA ILE A 278 31.37 -15.90 -27.48
C ILE A 278 32.32 -16.01 -28.68
N TYR A 279 33.27 -15.10 -28.85
CA TYR A 279 34.15 -15.11 -29.99
C TYR A 279 35.08 -16.35 -30.00
N SER A 280 34.79 -17.32 -30.86
CA SER A 280 35.82 -18.17 -31.49
C SER A 280 36.06 -17.67 -32.92
N LEU A 281 37.27 -17.83 -33.44
CA LEU A 281 37.65 -17.40 -34.80
C LEU A 281 36.75 -18.04 -35.89
N GLN A 282 36.05 -19.13 -35.60
CA GLN A 282 35.19 -19.88 -36.51
C GLN A 282 33.71 -19.43 -36.51
N ASN A 283 33.25 -18.64 -35.53
CA ASN A 283 31.85 -18.28 -35.34
C ASN A 283 31.51 -16.81 -35.63
N ARG A 284 32.44 -16.04 -36.17
CA ARG A 284 32.35 -14.57 -36.35
C ARG A 284 31.22 -14.07 -37.26
N GLN A 285 30.57 -14.91 -38.03
CA GLN A 285 29.62 -14.52 -39.07
C GLN A 285 28.40 -15.44 -39.21
N LYS A 286 28.11 -16.26 -38.19
CA LYS A 286 26.96 -17.16 -38.25
C LYS A 286 25.76 -16.57 -37.57
N LEU A 287 24.60 -16.65 -38.22
CA LEU A 287 23.32 -16.40 -37.58
C LEU A 287 23.07 -17.47 -36.53
N VAL A 288 22.67 -17.02 -35.36
CA VAL A 288 22.36 -17.88 -34.23
C VAL A 288 20.98 -17.49 -33.66
N TYR A 289 20.34 -18.44 -33.01
CA TYR A 289 19.07 -18.23 -32.36
C TYR A 289 19.25 -18.30 -30.85
N LEU A 290 18.66 -17.34 -30.15
CA LEU A 290 18.68 -17.28 -28.70
C LEU A 290 17.75 -18.34 -28.11
N VAL A 291 18.28 -19.17 -27.22
CA VAL A 291 17.51 -20.13 -26.44
C VAL A 291 17.73 -19.81 -24.96
N GLU A 292 16.68 -19.63 -24.23
CA GLU A 292 16.73 -19.31 -22.80
C GLU A 292 16.21 -20.45 -21.95
N ARG A 293 16.78 -20.58 -20.75
CA ARG A 293 16.31 -21.46 -19.68
C ARG A 293 16.17 -20.68 -18.39
N SER A 294 15.08 -20.91 -17.64
CA SER A 294 14.94 -20.54 -16.23
C SER A 294 15.37 -21.71 -15.35
N GLU A 295 16.23 -21.50 -14.36
CA GLU A 295 16.59 -22.52 -13.36
C GLU A 295 15.60 -22.50 -12.21
N GLU A 296 14.79 -23.56 -12.08
CA GLU A 296 13.92 -23.73 -10.91
C GLU A 296 14.64 -24.35 -9.70
N HIS A 297 15.78 -25.01 -9.87
CA HIS A 297 16.51 -25.64 -8.77
C HIS A 297 18.01 -25.84 -9.11
N THR A 298 18.87 -24.90 -8.69
CA THR A 298 20.25 -25.26 -8.29
C THR A 298 20.78 -24.19 -7.32
N SER A 299 20.79 -24.53 -6.03
CA SER A 299 21.42 -23.77 -4.95
C SER A 299 22.95 -23.94 -4.89
N GLU A 300 23.58 -24.43 -5.96
CA GLU A 300 25.01 -24.74 -6.00
C GLU A 300 25.65 -24.41 -7.37
N LEU A 301 25.78 -23.10 -7.65
CA LEU A 301 26.76 -22.61 -8.62
C LEU A 301 27.42 -21.35 -8.08
#